data_12d4f4eac209a5e68f265e20ff5271f5
#
_entry.id   12d4f4eac209a5e68f265e20ff5271f5
#
_cell.length_a   1.000
_cell.length_b   1.000
_cell.length_c   1.000
_cell.angle_alpha   90.00
_cell.angle_beta   90.00
_cell.angle_gamma   90.00
#
_symmetry.space_group_name_H-M   'P 1'
#
loop_
_entity.id
_entity.type
_entity.pdbx_description
1 polymer ?
#
loop_
_entity_poly.entity_id
_entity_poly.type
_entity_poly.pdbx_seq_one_letter_code
_entity_poly.pdbx_strand_id
1 'polypeptide(L)'
;MRKLLVCLIGLLPIFLISTVQAQTVVRLDPALDKIVPPNAQVEKLAGGLGRIEGPLWVRDGGYLLFSDLNAIKQWTPGKGVSVYHDRTFSGPAPEGTRVGTNGLVFDSEGRLIACEHGNRRIARWERNSSVTVLADRFENKRFNSPNDLVRKRNGDVYFTDPQYFEDLKIPDPDKVFQTDMDYSGVYRVTAGGKVELLIKDLARPNGIAFSPDEKKLYVANTRPRKFWRVYDVNADGSLLNGKELLDVTSLPEEGVPDGMKVDTAGNLYATGPGGVLVISPQGKHLGTILIPEIAANCAWGDADGKTLYVTARTGLYRIRLNVAGVRP
;
A
#
# COMPACT_ATOMS: atom_id res chain seq x y z
N MET A 1 31.86 -53.70 58.62
CA MET A 1 30.73 -52.74 58.49
C MET A 1 30.87 -52.05 57.14
N ARG A 2 30.09 -52.45 56.12
CA ARG A 2 30.01 -51.84 54.77
C ARG A 2 28.90 -50.79 54.79
N LYS A 3 29.21 -49.53 54.52
CA LYS A 3 28.25 -48.45 54.35
C LYS A 3 27.72 -48.49 52.93
N LEU A 4 26.40 -48.65 52.79
CA LEU A 4 25.68 -48.54 51.53
C LEU A 4 25.45 -47.04 51.26
N LEU A 5 25.95 -46.54 50.11
CA LEU A 5 25.71 -45.21 49.61
C LEU A 5 24.47 -45.25 48.68
N VAL A 6 23.38 -44.67 49.10
CA VAL A 6 22.16 -44.56 48.28
C VAL A 6 22.24 -43.26 47.49
N CYS A 7 22.42 -43.31 46.17
CA CYS A 7 22.30 -42.17 45.27
C CYS A 7 20.83 -41.90 44.96
N LEU A 8 20.28 -40.81 45.48
CA LEU A 8 19.01 -40.25 45.05
C LEU A 8 19.23 -39.52 43.71
N ILE A 9 18.69 -40.12 42.62
CA ILE A 9 18.59 -39.42 41.32
C ILE A 9 17.32 -38.58 41.36
N GLY A 10 17.51 -37.25 41.54
CA GLY A 10 16.41 -36.29 41.48
C GLY A 10 15.96 -36.10 40.01
N LEU A 11 14.74 -36.54 39.67
CA LEU A 11 14.09 -36.19 38.43
C LEU A 11 13.64 -34.70 38.46
N LEU A 12 14.33 -33.83 37.73
CA LEU A 12 13.82 -32.47 37.48
C LEU A 12 12.65 -32.57 36.48
N PRO A 13 11.50 -31.96 36.75
CA PRO A 13 10.40 -31.89 35.83
C PRO A 13 10.80 -30.97 34.64
N ILE A 14 10.80 -31.50 33.42
CA ILE A 14 10.93 -30.71 32.21
C ILE A 14 9.59 -30.01 31.99
N PHE A 15 9.52 -28.72 32.31
CA PHE A 15 8.39 -27.89 31.90
C PHE A 15 8.49 -27.63 30.39
N LEU A 16 7.67 -28.29 29.61
CA LEU A 16 7.39 -27.94 28.21
C LEU A 16 6.67 -26.60 28.20
N ILE A 17 7.43 -25.51 27.99
CA ILE A 17 6.84 -24.20 27.69
C ILE A 17 6.27 -24.29 26.29
N SER A 18 4.96 -24.54 26.17
CA SER A 18 4.24 -24.36 24.91
C SER A 18 4.24 -22.89 24.57
N THR A 19 5.08 -22.46 23.64
CA THR A 19 4.98 -21.13 23.07
C THR A 19 3.66 -21.04 22.29
N VAL A 20 2.68 -20.35 22.85
CA VAL A 20 1.48 -19.96 22.11
C VAL A 20 1.95 -19.02 21.00
N GLN A 21 2.00 -19.52 19.79
CA GLN A 21 2.31 -18.73 18.62
C GLN A 21 1.18 -17.72 18.41
N ALA A 22 1.51 -16.41 18.40
CA ALA A 22 0.51 -15.37 18.19
C ALA A 22 -0.24 -15.60 16.87
N GLN A 23 -1.56 -15.49 16.93
CA GLN A 23 -2.40 -15.59 15.74
C GLN A 23 -1.99 -14.50 14.74
N THR A 24 -1.62 -14.89 13.53
CA THR A 24 -1.21 -13.96 12.47
C THR A 24 -2.31 -13.73 11.43
N VAL A 25 -3.39 -14.51 11.46
CA VAL A 25 -4.50 -14.42 10.50
C VAL A 25 -5.83 -14.68 11.19
N VAL A 26 -6.75 -13.73 11.09
CA VAL A 26 -8.16 -13.92 11.45
C VAL A 26 -8.89 -14.50 10.23
N ARG A 27 -9.51 -15.69 10.39
CA ARG A 27 -10.23 -16.39 9.33
C ARG A 27 -11.73 -16.22 9.56
N LEU A 28 -12.42 -15.57 8.63
CA LEU A 28 -13.86 -15.32 8.69
C LEU A 28 -14.65 -16.17 7.71
N ASP A 29 -13.97 -16.69 6.67
CA ASP A 29 -14.57 -17.53 5.64
C ASP A 29 -13.63 -18.65 5.22
N PRO A 30 -14.13 -19.90 5.01
CA PRO A 30 -13.29 -21.03 4.55
C PRO A 30 -12.58 -20.79 3.20
N ALA A 31 -13.08 -19.89 2.36
CA ALA A 31 -12.42 -19.53 1.11
C ALA A 31 -11.01 -18.97 1.33
N LEU A 32 -10.75 -18.36 2.50
CA LEU A 32 -9.42 -17.85 2.86
C LEU A 32 -8.38 -18.97 2.95
N ASP A 33 -8.75 -20.20 3.27
CA ASP A 33 -7.80 -21.31 3.42
C ASP A 33 -7.11 -21.70 2.11
N LYS A 34 -7.76 -21.41 0.97
CA LYS A 34 -7.15 -21.58 -0.35
C LYS A 34 -6.12 -20.48 -0.67
N ILE A 35 -6.24 -19.34 0.01
CA ILE A 35 -5.44 -18.14 -0.23
C ILE A 35 -4.26 -18.07 0.74
N VAL A 36 -4.53 -18.21 2.04
CA VAL A 36 -3.55 -18.08 3.12
C VAL A 36 -3.27 -19.45 3.72
N PRO A 37 -2.04 -19.98 3.61
CA PRO A 37 -1.68 -21.26 4.24
C PRO A 37 -2.05 -21.30 5.73
N PRO A 38 -2.42 -22.46 6.30
CA PRO A 38 -2.78 -22.56 7.71
C PRO A 38 -1.66 -22.10 8.67
N ASN A 39 -0.42 -22.33 8.27
CA ASN A 39 0.80 -22.00 9.04
C ASN A 39 1.52 -20.76 8.52
N ALA A 40 0.86 -19.91 7.72
CA ALA A 40 1.45 -18.69 7.21
C ALA A 40 1.84 -17.76 8.37
N GLN A 41 3.03 -17.18 8.27
CA GLN A 41 3.58 -16.26 9.26
C GLN A 41 3.86 -14.91 8.64
N VAL A 42 3.58 -13.86 9.38
CA VAL A 42 4.01 -12.50 9.05
C VAL A 42 5.43 -12.30 9.57
N GLU A 43 6.35 -12.03 8.67
CA GLU A 43 7.76 -11.81 8.97
C GLU A 43 8.08 -10.31 8.90
N LYS A 44 8.73 -9.77 9.94
CA LYS A 44 9.26 -8.41 9.92
C LYS A 44 10.62 -8.40 9.23
N LEU A 45 10.75 -7.62 8.16
CA LEU A 45 11.96 -7.52 7.33
C LEU A 45 12.86 -6.35 7.75
N ALA A 46 12.24 -5.24 8.19
CA ALA A 46 12.93 -4.05 8.65
C ALA A 46 12.06 -3.27 9.64
N GLY A 47 12.68 -2.39 10.41
CA GLY A 47 12.02 -1.49 11.36
C GLY A 47 12.84 -0.23 11.58
N GLY A 48 12.28 0.73 12.36
CA GLY A 48 12.95 2.00 12.62
C GLY A 48 13.01 2.92 11.40
N LEU A 49 12.12 2.68 10.42
CA LEU A 49 11.95 3.54 9.24
C LEU A 49 11.09 4.77 9.61
N GLY A 50 10.90 5.67 8.66
CA GLY A 50 10.04 6.84 8.84
C GLY A 50 8.55 6.47 8.74
N ARG A 51 7.86 7.02 7.75
CA ARG A 51 6.47 6.66 7.39
C ARG A 51 6.47 6.04 6.01
N ILE A 52 6.63 4.72 5.95
CA ILE A 52 6.84 4.02 4.69
C ILE A 52 5.53 3.72 3.95
N GLU A 53 5.59 3.85 2.62
CA GLU A 53 4.47 3.76 1.70
C GLU A 53 4.90 3.27 0.31
N GLY A 54 3.92 3.10 -0.60
CA GLY A 54 4.10 2.85 -2.01
C GLY A 54 5.06 1.70 -2.34
N PRO A 55 4.90 0.51 -1.75
CA PRO A 55 5.80 -0.59 -2.03
C PRO A 55 5.65 -1.06 -3.48
N LEU A 56 6.79 -1.32 -4.14
CA LEU A 56 6.86 -1.77 -5.53
C LEU A 56 7.98 -2.79 -5.70
N TRP A 57 7.64 -4.00 -6.15
CA TRP A 57 8.63 -5.04 -6.38
C TRP A 57 9.32 -4.89 -7.74
N VAL A 58 10.64 -4.83 -7.74
CA VAL A 58 11.49 -4.80 -8.93
C VAL A 58 11.90 -6.22 -9.28
N ARG A 59 11.26 -6.80 -10.29
CA ARG A 59 11.40 -8.23 -10.61
C ARG A 59 12.81 -8.59 -11.05
N ASP A 60 13.35 -7.87 -12.02
CA ASP A 60 14.67 -8.17 -12.60
C ASP A 60 15.80 -7.94 -11.61
N GLY A 61 15.58 -7.10 -10.60
CA GLY A 61 16.54 -6.82 -9.53
C GLY A 61 16.33 -7.67 -8.27
N GLY A 62 15.17 -8.30 -8.09
CA GLY A 62 14.84 -9.11 -6.92
C GLY A 62 14.80 -8.29 -5.61
N TYR A 63 14.33 -7.06 -5.65
CA TYR A 63 14.25 -6.17 -4.50
C TYR A 63 12.94 -5.37 -4.47
N LEU A 64 12.63 -4.79 -3.31
CA LEU A 64 11.45 -3.94 -3.10
C LEU A 64 11.88 -2.48 -3.02
N LEU A 65 11.23 -1.61 -3.78
CA LEU A 65 11.25 -0.16 -3.58
C LEU A 65 10.08 0.24 -2.68
N PHE A 66 10.26 1.32 -1.93
CA PHE A 66 9.18 1.96 -1.17
C PHE A 66 9.53 3.40 -0.84
N SER A 67 8.52 4.24 -0.71
CA SER A 67 8.64 5.64 -0.28
C SER A 67 8.83 5.73 1.23
N ASP A 68 9.72 6.62 1.69
CA ASP A 68 9.95 6.88 3.11
C ASP A 68 10.25 8.36 3.34
N LEU A 69 9.33 9.08 3.96
CA LEU A 69 9.37 10.52 4.21
C LEU A 69 9.69 11.33 2.94
N ASN A 70 10.96 11.60 2.66
CA ASN A 70 11.42 12.36 1.50
C ASN A 70 12.39 11.56 0.61
N ALA A 71 12.43 10.25 0.74
CA ALA A 71 13.30 9.38 -0.04
C ALA A 71 12.53 8.20 -0.65
N ILE A 72 13.10 7.59 -1.67
CA ILE A 72 12.75 6.23 -2.08
C ILE A 72 13.82 5.32 -1.53
N LYS A 73 13.42 4.29 -0.79
CA LYS A 73 14.30 3.28 -0.23
C LYS A 73 14.14 1.96 -0.95
N GLN A 74 15.15 1.14 -0.83
CA GLN A 74 15.22 -0.21 -1.37
C GLN A 74 15.47 -1.20 -0.25
N TRP A 75 14.68 -2.26 -0.18
CA TRP A 75 14.98 -3.43 0.62
C TRP A 75 15.42 -4.56 -0.30
N THR A 76 16.57 -5.18 0.00
CA THR A 76 17.12 -6.30 -0.77
C THR A 76 17.29 -7.50 0.16
N PRO A 77 16.82 -8.71 -0.24
CA PRO A 77 17.05 -9.93 0.53
C PRO A 77 18.52 -10.11 0.91
N GLY A 78 18.77 -10.39 2.19
CA GLY A 78 20.12 -10.59 2.73
C GLY A 78 21.01 -9.33 2.87
N LYS A 79 20.57 -8.17 2.32
CA LYS A 79 21.31 -6.90 2.42
C LYS A 79 20.62 -5.84 3.27
N GLY A 80 19.30 -6.02 3.52
CA GLY A 80 18.51 -5.04 4.28
C GLY A 80 18.11 -3.80 3.47
N VAL A 81 17.92 -2.67 4.18
CA VAL A 81 17.43 -1.40 3.61
C VAL A 81 18.59 -0.47 3.25
N SER A 82 18.51 0.14 2.08
CA SER A 82 19.40 1.20 1.60
C SER A 82 18.58 2.33 0.95
N VAL A 83 19.21 3.48 0.74
CA VAL A 83 18.62 4.58 -0.03
C VAL A 83 18.75 4.24 -1.53
N TYR A 84 17.62 4.28 -2.24
CA TYR A 84 17.57 4.16 -3.69
C TYR A 84 17.67 5.52 -4.36
N HIS A 85 16.88 6.48 -3.87
CA HIS A 85 16.94 7.88 -4.29
C HIS A 85 16.65 8.78 -3.08
N ASP A 86 17.58 9.67 -2.80
CA ASP A 86 17.46 10.61 -1.72
C ASP A 86 16.79 11.91 -2.19
N ARG A 87 16.00 12.51 -1.31
CA ARG A 87 15.42 13.84 -1.45
C ARG A 87 14.58 14.06 -2.74
N THR A 88 13.41 13.42 -2.76
CA THR A 88 12.45 13.53 -3.87
C THR A 88 11.67 14.86 -3.89
N PHE A 89 11.74 15.64 -2.80
CA PHE A 89 11.19 16.98 -2.66
C PHE A 89 12.26 17.92 -2.11
N SER A 90 12.48 19.05 -2.80
CA SER A 90 13.52 20.04 -2.43
C SER A 90 12.98 21.27 -1.70
N GLY A 91 11.66 21.42 -1.60
CA GLY A 91 11.04 22.53 -0.90
C GLY A 91 11.16 22.44 0.63
N PRO A 92 10.77 23.50 1.35
CA PRO A 92 10.76 23.52 2.81
C PRO A 92 9.72 22.54 3.34
N ALA A 93 10.08 21.78 4.35
CA ALA A 93 9.14 20.88 5.06
C ALA A 93 9.59 20.68 6.51
N PRO A 94 8.66 20.61 7.48
CA PRO A 94 9.00 20.24 8.84
C PRO A 94 9.61 18.84 8.89
N GLU A 95 10.53 18.63 9.83
CA GLU A 95 11.13 17.31 10.06
C GLU A 95 10.07 16.23 10.33
N GLY A 96 10.27 15.05 9.79
CA GLY A 96 9.34 13.92 9.93
C GLY A 96 8.07 14.03 9.10
N THR A 97 7.91 15.07 8.29
CA THR A 97 6.77 15.19 7.37
C THR A 97 7.00 14.38 6.10
N ARG A 98 5.99 13.62 5.67
CA ARG A 98 6.03 12.94 4.38
C ARG A 98 5.75 13.96 3.28
N VAL A 99 6.79 14.35 2.56
CA VAL A 99 6.71 15.32 1.45
C VAL A 99 7.28 14.77 0.15
N GLY A 100 7.95 13.65 0.22
CA GLY A 100 8.54 12.99 -0.96
C GLY A 100 7.51 12.29 -1.83
N THR A 101 7.90 11.16 -2.37
CA THR A 101 6.98 10.26 -3.11
C THR A 101 6.04 9.52 -2.16
N ASN A 102 4.92 9.01 -2.71
CA ASN A 102 4.00 8.11 -2.02
C ASN A 102 3.80 6.85 -2.88
N GLY A 103 2.70 6.70 -3.63
CA GLY A 103 2.50 5.56 -4.53
C GLY A 103 3.55 5.50 -5.64
N LEU A 104 3.97 4.28 -5.99
CA LEU A 104 4.97 3.97 -7.00
C LEU A 104 4.43 2.91 -7.96
N VAL A 105 4.70 3.05 -9.27
CA VAL A 105 4.40 2.04 -10.29
C VAL A 105 5.43 2.12 -11.42
N PHE A 106 5.62 1.04 -12.19
CA PHE A 106 6.42 1.08 -13.40
C PHE A 106 5.54 1.34 -14.65
N ASP A 107 6.11 2.04 -15.62
CA ASP A 107 5.57 2.05 -16.97
C ASP A 107 5.99 0.76 -17.75
N SER A 108 5.55 0.67 -19.02
CA SER A 108 5.87 -0.50 -19.86
C SER A 108 7.34 -0.62 -20.24
N GLU A 109 8.13 0.44 -20.05
CA GLU A 109 9.57 0.47 -20.29
C GLU A 109 10.39 0.28 -19.02
N GLY A 110 9.72 0.01 -17.88
CA GLY A 110 10.35 -0.15 -16.57
C GLY A 110 10.84 1.16 -15.94
N ARG A 111 10.32 2.33 -16.37
CA ARG A 111 10.60 3.60 -15.74
C ARG A 111 9.64 3.83 -14.58
N LEU A 112 10.13 4.41 -13.50
CA LEU A 112 9.36 4.66 -12.31
C LEU A 112 8.40 5.84 -12.51
N ILE A 113 7.10 5.62 -12.25
CA ILE A 113 6.09 6.68 -12.13
C ILE A 113 5.74 6.79 -10.64
N ALA A 114 5.69 8.01 -10.13
CA ALA A 114 5.45 8.28 -8.72
C ALA A 114 4.39 9.37 -8.51
N CYS A 115 3.59 9.20 -7.46
CA CYS A 115 2.90 10.30 -6.81
C CYS A 115 3.91 11.11 -6.02
N GLU A 116 4.25 12.31 -6.45
CA GLU A 116 5.13 13.23 -5.73
C GLU A 116 4.28 14.16 -4.86
N HIS A 117 4.16 13.81 -3.61
CA HIS A 117 3.23 14.40 -2.64
C HIS A 117 3.47 15.90 -2.44
N GLY A 118 4.69 16.29 -2.04
CA GLY A 118 5.06 17.69 -1.83
C GLY A 118 5.18 18.49 -3.12
N ASN A 119 5.61 17.87 -4.22
CA ASN A 119 5.65 18.51 -5.53
C ASN A 119 4.25 18.64 -6.15
N ARG A 120 3.23 17.96 -5.59
CA ARG A 120 1.83 18.03 -6.02
C ARG A 120 1.66 17.64 -7.49
N ARG A 121 2.28 16.50 -7.89
CA ARG A 121 2.29 16.05 -9.29
C ARG A 121 2.42 14.54 -9.43
N ILE A 122 2.10 14.04 -10.61
CA ILE A 122 2.48 12.70 -11.09
C ILE A 122 3.70 12.90 -11.98
N ALA A 123 4.77 12.18 -11.68
CA ALA A 123 6.04 12.32 -12.38
C ALA A 123 6.61 10.96 -12.78
N ARG A 124 7.28 10.92 -13.94
CA ARG A 124 8.04 9.76 -14.40
C ARG A 124 9.54 10.06 -14.30
N TRP A 125 10.25 9.14 -13.71
CA TRP A 125 11.69 9.21 -13.53
C TRP A 125 12.37 8.49 -14.67
N GLU A 126 13.12 9.24 -15.46
CA GLU A 126 13.79 8.75 -16.65
C GLU A 126 15.10 8.04 -16.29
N ARG A 127 15.60 7.19 -17.19
CA ARG A 127 16.84 6.43 -16.98
C ARG A 127 18.09 7.30 -16.80
N ASN A 128 18.07 8.52 -17.31
CA ASN A 128 19.13 9.52 -17.17
C ASN A 128 18.99 10.40 -15.90
N SER A 129 18.14 9.97 -14.96
CA SER A 129 17.82 10.68 -13.71
C SER A 129 17.08 12.02 -13.87
N SER A 130 16.66 12.38 -15.07
CA SER A 130 15.72 13.49 -15.25
C SER A 130 14.30 13.08 -14.86
N VAL A 131 13.43 14.07 -14.64
CA VAL A 131 12.04 13.86 -14.25
C VAL A 131 11.12 14.50 -15.28
N THR A 132 10.22 13.70 -15.86
CA THR A 132 9.15 14.16 -16.75
C THR A 132 7.87 14.30 -15.93
N VAL A 133 7.30 15.50 -15.89
CA VAL A 133 6.00 15.75 -15.27
C VAL A 133 4.92 15.23 -16.21
N LEU A 134 4.14 14.22 -15.74
CA LEU A 134 3.01 13.67 -16.49
C LEU A 134 1.75 14.50 -16.26
N ALA A 135 1.54 14.98 -15.03
CA ALA A 135 0.44 15.86 -14.65
C ALA A 135 0.77 16.60 -13.34
N ASP A 136 0.49 17.90 -13.27
CA ASP A 136 0.66 18.71 -12.06
C ASP A 136 -0.61 19.55 -11.73
N ARG A 137 -1.60 19.56 -12.63
CA ARG A 137 -2.82 20.36 -12.49
C ARG A 137 -4.00 19.78 -13.27
N PHE A 138 -5.18 20.22 -12.87
CA PHE A 138 -6.43 20.05 -13.58
C PHE A 138 -7.17 21.39 -13.61
N GLU A 139 -7.67 21.82 -14.78
CA GLU A 139 -8.36 23.12 -14.97
C GLU A 139 -7.57 24.32 -14.37
N ASN A 140 -6.26 24.37 -14.62
CA ASN A 140 -5.31 25.37 -14.10
C ASN A 140 -5.08 25.37 -12.57
N LYS A 141 -5.73 24.50 -11.80
CA LYS A 141 -5.50 24.31 -10.36
C LYS A 141 -4.51 23.18 -10.13
N ARG A 142 -3.57 23.38 -9.22
CA ARG A 142 -2.62 22.33 -8.83
C ARG A 142 -3.34 21.24 -8.05
N PHE A 143 -2.86 19.99 -8.18
CA PHE A 143 -3.34 18.89 -7.34
C PHE A 143 -3.13 19.19 -5.85
N ASN A 144 -3.89 18.48 -5.00
CA ASN A 144 -3.78 18.59 -3.54
C ASN A 144 -2.48 17.93 -3.05
N SER A 145 -2.50 16.60 -3.00
CA SER A 145 -1.38 15.76 -2.54
C SER A 145 -1.49 14.36 -3.16
N PRO A 146 -1.16 14.19 -4.46
CA PRO A 146 -1.27 12.90 -5.15
C PRO A 146 -0.73 11.77 -4.27
N ASN A 147 -1.56 10.72 -4.06
CA ASN A 147 -1.31 9.74 -3.01
C ASN A 147 -0.95 8.36 -3.57
N ASP A 148 -1.90 7.64 -4.15
CA ASP A 148 -1.65 6.32 -4.74
C ASP A 148 -2.04 6.29 -6.22
N LEU A 149 -1.48 5.34 -6.97
CA LEU A 149 -1.68 5.25 -8.39
C LEU A 149 -1.68 3.81 -8.89
N VAL A 150 -2.39 3.60 -10.00
CA VAL A 150 -2.37 2.35 -10.74
C VAL A 150 -2.30 2.65 -12.24
N ARG A 151 -1.50 1.88 -12.95
CA ARG A 151 -1.36 1.99 -14.40
C ARG A 151 -2.24 0.94 -15.10
N LYS A 152 -2.99 1.36 -16.11
CA LYS A 152 -3.71 0.48 -17.02
C LYS A 152 -2.79 -0.01 -18.13
N ARG A 153 -3.05 -1.19 -18.72
CA ARG A 153 -2.21 -1.77 -19.81
C ARG A 153 -2.10 -0.86 -21.03
N ASN A 154 -3.11 -0.02 -21.29
CA ASN A 154 -3.09 0.96 -22.40
C ASN A 154 -2.16 2.16 -22.14
N GLY A 155 -1.54 2.25 -20.95
CA GLY A 155 -0.62 3.32 -20.58
C GLY A 155 -1.25 4.44 -19.73
N ASP A 156 -2.57 4.47 -19.58
CA ASP A 156 -3.23 5.45 -18.72
C ASP A 156 -2.86 5.22 -17.26
N VAL A 157 -2.68 6.31 -16.52
CA VAL A 157 -2.38 6.31 -15.09
C VAL A 157 -3.57 6.88 -14.34
N TYR A 158 -4.13 6.09 -13.43
CA TYR A 158 -5.19 6.53 -12.52
C TYR A 158 -4.59 6.80 -11.15
N PHE A 159 -4.96 7.91 -10.51
CA PHE A 159 -4.39 8.28 -9.21
C PHE A 159 -5.40 8.98 -8.32
N THR A 160 -5.16 8.93 -7.03
CA THR A 160 -5.93 9.61 -5.99
C THR A 160 -5.24 10.87 -5.55
N ASP A 161 -6.02 11.92 -5.27
CA ASP A 161 -5.53 13.24 -4.88
C ASP A 161 -6.32 13.79 -3.68
N PRO A 162 -6.08 13.25 -2.47
CA PRO A 162 -6.74 13.71 -1.25
C PRO A 162 -6.16 15.02 -0.71
N GLN A 163 -6.96 15.77 0.04
CA GLN A 163 -6.55 16.99 0.74
C GLN A 163 -5.85 16.68 2.08
N TYR A 164 -4.71 15.96 2.08
CA TYR A 164 -4.05 15.56 3.32
C TYR A 164 -3.27 16.67 4.01
N PHE A 165 -2.76 17.65 3.29
CA PHE A 165 -1.96 18.72 3.89
C PHE A 165 -2.77 19.62 4.82
N GLU A 166 -4.07 19.80 4.57
CA GLU A 166 -4.96 20.57 5.45
C GLU A 166 -5.07 19.94 6.86
N ASP A 167 -5.03 18.60 6.94
CA ASP A 167 -5.13 17.87 8.21
C ASP A 167 -3.85 17.96 9.04
N LEU A 168 -2.70 18.21 8.42
CA LEU A 168 -1.41 18.19 9.08
C LEU A 168 -1.15 19.44 9.94
N LYS A 169 -1.94 20.52 9.75
CA LYS A 169 -1.76 21.81 10.45
C LYS A 169 -0.29 22.27 10.44
N ILE A 170 0.42 22.02 9.36
CA ILE A 170 1.81 22.40 9.19
C ILE A 170 1.84 23.91 9.03
N PRO A 171 2.70 24.65 9.76
CA PRO A 171 2.98 26.03 9.44
C PRO A 171 3.51 26.11 8.00
N ASP A 172 2.79 26.79 7.14
CA ASP A 172 3.11 26.90 5.71
C ASP A 172 3.24 28.37 5.30
N PRO A 173 4.31 29.04 5.75
CA PRO A 173 4.51 30.46 5.45
C PRO A 173 4.66 30.73 3.95
N ASP A 174 5.15 29.75 3.20
CA ASP A 174 5.38 29.85 1.76
C ASP A 174 4.20 29.32 0.92
N LYS A 175 3.12 28.92 1.57
CA LYS A 175 1.91 28.36 0.94
C LYS A 175 2.18 27.14 0.04
N VAL A 176 3.23 26.39 0.33
CA VAL A 176 3.65 25.20 -0.45
C VAL A 176 2.59 24.11 -0.42
N PHE A 177 1.92 23.95 0.73
CA PHE A 177 0.91 22.93 0.98
C PHE A 177 -0.54 23.45 0.91
N GLN A 178 -0.72 24.73 0.55
CA GLN A 178 -2.06 25.28 0.36
C GLN A 178 -2.73 24.60 -0.84
N THR A 179 -3.95 24.12 -0.66
CA THR A 179 -4.73 23.50 -1.73
C THR A 179 -5.41 24.53 -2.61
N ASP A 180 -5.42 24.31 -3.93
CA ASP A 180 -6.14 25.16 -4.89
C ASP A 180 -7.56 24.63 -5.12
N MET A 181 -7.84 23.41 -4.69
CA MET A 181 -9.11 22.71 -4.88
C MET A 181 -9.87 22.58 -3.56
N ASP A 182 -11.18 22.69 -3.60
CA ASP A 182 -12.10 22.53 -2.47
C ASP A 182 -12.65 21.10 -2.32
N TYR A 183 -12.07 20.13 -3.09
CA TYR A 183 -12.45 18.71 -3.06
C TYR A 183 -11.23 17.82 -3.20
N SER A 184 -11.38 16.58 -2.76
CA SER A 184 -10.46 15.48 -3.08
C SER A 184 -10.89 14.81 -4.38
N GLY A 185 -9.95 14.41 -5.24
CA GLY A 185 -10.25 13.87 -6.55
C GLY A 185 -9.64 12.48 -6.81
N VAL A 186 -10.25 11.75 -7.74
CA VAL A 186 -9.60 10.65 -8.45
C VAL A 186 -9.52 11.02 -9.90
N TYR A 187 -8.33 10.95 -10.46
CA TYR A 187 -8.03 11.42 -11.81
C TYR A 187 -7.44 10.31 -12.68
N ARG A 188 -7.49 10.54 -13.99
CA ARG A 188 -6.77 9.78 -14.99
C ARG A 188 -5.85 10.72 -15.78
N VAL A 189 -4.60 10.32 -15.98
CA VAL A 189 -3.73 10.86 -17.03
C VAL A 189 -3.72 9.83 -18.15
N THR A 190 -4.23 10.20 -19.32
CA THR A 190 -4.18 9.31 -20.48
C THR A 190 -2.75 9.14 -20.98
N ALA A 191 -2.47 8.08 -21.72
CA ALA A 191 -1.16 7.89 -22.38
C ALA A 191 -0.78 9.07 -23.30
N GLY A 192 -1.76 9.83 -23.79
CA GLY A 192 -1.58 11.07 -24.55
C GLY A 192 -1.40 12.34 -23.72
N GLY A 193 -1.36 12.24 -22.37
CA GLY A 193 -1.13 13.36 -21.47
C GLY A 193 -2.37 14.18 -21.11
N LYS A 194 -3.58 13.80 -21.53
CA LYS A 194 -4.82 14.46 -21.11
C LYS A 194 -5.15 14.08 -19.67
N VAL A 195 -5.43 15.09 -18.83
CA VAL A 195 -5.89 14.87 -17.45
C VAL A 195 -7.41 14.95 -17.39
N GLU A 196 -8.03 14.00 -16.70
CA GLU A 196 -9.48 13.92 -16.53
C GLU A 196 -9.83 13.64 -15.07
N LEU A 197 -10.82 14.39 -14.55
CA LEU A 197 -11.42 14.12 -13.25
C LEU A 197 -12.47 13.02 -13.40
N LEU A 198 -12.33 11.95 -12.63
CA LEU A 198 -13.25 10.80 -12.67
C LEU A 198 -14.20 10.75 -11.48
N ILE A 199 -13.74 11.10 -10.29
CA ILE A 199 -14.49 11.03 -9.02
C ILE A 199 -14.14 12.24 -8.18
N LYS A 200 -15.16 12.88 -7.56
CA LYS A 200 -14.98 14.00 -6.62
C LYS A 200 -15.87 13.91 -5.37
N ASP A 201 -16.54 12.78 -5.17
CA ASP A 201 -17.50 12.55 -4.07
C ASP A 201 -16.93 11.64 -2.97
N LEU A 202 -15.62 11.36 -2.98
CA LEU A 202 -14.90 10.71 -1.90
C LEU A 202 -14.19 11.74 -1.04
N ALA A 203 -14.39 11.68 0.28
CA ALA A 203 -13.80 12.67 1.19
C ALA A 203 -12.28 12.57 1.29
N ARG A 204 -11.75 11.34 1.31
CA ARG A 204 -10.30 11.05 1.39
C ARG A 204 -9.97 9.80 0.57
N PRO A 205 -9.99 9.88 -0.78
CA PRO A 205 -9.57 8.78 -1.64
C PRO A 205 -8.10 8.46 -1.39
N ASN A 206 -7.76 7.16 -1.35
CA ASN A 206 -6.41 6.70 -1.03
C ASN A 206 -6.00 5.57 -1.99
N GLY A 207 -5.86 4.33 -1.51
CA GLY A 207 -5.48 3.20 -2.34
C GLY A 207 -6.38 3.02 -3.56
N ILE A 208 -5.77 2.59 -4.66
CA ILE A 208 -6.44 2.42 -5.95
C ILE A 208 -5.90 1.18 -6.66
N ALA A 209 -6.78 0.35 -7.21
CA ALA A 209 -6.39 -0.86 -7.93
C ALA A 209 -7.42 -1.26 -8.99
N PHE A 210 -6.97 -1.89 -10.07
CA PHE A 210 -7.84 -2.54 -11.05
C PHE A 210 -8.09 -4.02 -10.73
N SER A 211 -9.24 -4.54 -11.17
CA SER A 211 -9.44 -5.99 -11.32
C SER A 211 -8.47 -6.56 -12.35
N PRO A 212 -8.23 -7.91 -12.35
CA PRO A 212 -7.29 -8.53 -13.29
C PRO A 212 -7.59 -8.30 -14.78
N ASP A 213 -8.86 -8.13 -15.12
CA ASP A 213 -9.35 -7.82 -16.46
C ASP A 213 -9.47 -6.32 -16.75
N GLU A 214 -9.12 -5.46 -15.78
CA GLU A 214 -9.21 -3.99 -15.83
C GLU A 214 -10.62 -3.44 -16.09
N LYS A 215 -11.67 -4.24 -15.86
CA LYS A 215 -13.07 -3.81 -16.01
C LYS A 215 -13.67 -3.23 -14.74
N LYS A 216 -12.98 -3.35 -13.60
CA LYS A 216 -13.36 -2.75 -12.33
C LYS A 216 -12.21 -1.91 -11.81
N LEU A 217 -12.54 -0.77 -11.19
CA LEU A 217 -11.62 0.05 -10.44
C LEU A 217 -12.09 0.09 -8.98
N TYR A 218 -11.19 -0.22 -8.05
CA TYR A 218 -11.41 -0.14 -6.62
C TYR A 218 -10.72 1.10 -6.07
N VAL A 219 -11.40 1.84 -5.19
CA VAL A 219 -10.85 3.02 -4.52
C VAL A 219 -11.19 2.96 -3.04
N ALA A 220 -10.17 3.15 -2.19
CA ALA A 220 -10.33 3.28 -0.75
C ALA A 220 -10.79 4.69 -0.38
N ASN A 221 -11.68 4.81 0.62
CA ASN A 221 -11.95 6.06 1.32
C ASN A 221 -11.55 5.94 2.78
N THR A 222 -10.57 6.74 3.20
CA THR A 222 -9.93 6.63 4.51
C THR A 222 -10.82 7.13 5.65
N ARG A 223 -11.54 8.24 5.45
CA ARG A 223 -12.37 8.92 6.47
C ARG A 223 -13.29 9.99 5.88
N PRO A 224 -14.32 10.48 6.59
CA PRO A 224 -14.72 10.08 7.95
C PRO A 224 -15.26 8.64 8.01
N ARG A 225 -15.89 8.14 6.92
CA ARG A 225 -16.30 6.74 6.78
C ARG A 225 -15.16 5.93 6.17
N LYS A 226 -14.96 4.72 6.66
CA LYS A 226 -13.91 3.78 6.25
C LYS A 226 -14.51 2.72 5.33
N PHE A 227 -14.31 2.82 4.02
CA PHE A 227 -14.88 1.87 3.06
C PHE A 227 -14.04 1.77 1.78
N TRP A 228 -14.31 0.74 1.00
CA TRP A 228 -13.86 0.62 -0.38
C TRP A 228 -15.05 0.75 -1.31
N ARG A 229 -14.86 1.45 -2.42
CA ARG A 229 -15.84 1.59 -3.49
C ARG A 229 -15.33 0.92 -4.76
N VAL A 230 -16.24 0.33 -5.55
CA VAL A 230 -15.93 -0.28 -6.84
C VAL A 230 -16.73 0.41 -7.93
N TYR A 231 -16.08 0.60 -9.09
CA TYR A 231 -16.66 1.21 -10.29
C TYR A 231 -16.48 0.27 -11.47
N ASP A 232 -17.41 0.33 -12.42
CA ASP A 232 -17.23 -0.23 -13.76
C ASP A 232 -16.33 0.69 -14.58
N VAL A 233 -15.40 0.12 -15.35
CA VAL A 233 -14.49 0.85 -16.23
C VAL A 233 -14.93 0.63 -17.67
N ASN A 234 -15.36 1.70 -18.33
CA ASN A 234 -15.73 1.68 -19.75
C ASN A 234 -14.51 1.53 -20.66
N ALA A 235 -14.78 1.25 -21.95
CA ALA A 235 -13.72 1.13 -22.96
C ALA A 235 -12.94 2.45 -23.15
N ASP A 236 -13.60 3.59 -22.99
CA ASP A 236 -12.98 4.93 -23.04
C ASP A 236 -12.24 5.30 -21.73
N GLY A 237 -12.33 4.45 -20.70
CA GLY A 237 -11.71 4.64 -19.38
C GLY A 237 -12.53 5.48 -18.40
N SER A 238 -13.72 5.92 -18.76
CA SER A 238 -14.67 6.55 -17.86
C SER A 238 -15.21 5.53 -16.82
N LEU A 239 -15.73 6.03 -15.70
CA LEU A 239 -16.22 5.20 -14.60
C LEU A 239 -17.74 5.29 -14.47
N LEU A 240 -18.39 4.16 -14.23
CA LEU A 240 -19.82 4.05 -14.02
C LEU A 240 -20.14 3.19 -12.79
N ASN A 241 -21.41 3.20 -12.38
CA ASN A 241 -21.98 2.27 -11.41
C ASN A 241 -21.23 2.19 -10.07
N GLY A 242 -20.70 3.32 -9.60
CA GLY A 242 -19.98 3.37 -8.32
C GLY A 242 -20.83 2.87 -7.16
N LYS A 243 -20.37 1.83 -6.45
CA LYS A 243 -21.05 1.27 -5.27
C LYS A 243 -20.05 0.93 -4.17
N GLU A 244 -20.48 1.04 -2.92
CA GLU A 244 -19.69 0.56 -1.79
C GLU A 244 -19.51 -0.95 -1.89
N LEU A 245 -18.26 -1.40 -1.76
CA LEU A 245 -17.89 -2.81 -1.79
C LEU A 245 -17.91 -3.39 -0.37
N LEU A 246 -17.28 -2.67 0.57
CA LEU A 246 -17.21 -3.06 1.99
C LEU A 246 -17.02 -1.80 2.84
N ASP A 247 -17.86 -1.62 3.85
CA ASP A 247 -17.74 -0.60 4.90
C ASP A 247 -17.19 -1.23 6.18
N VAL A 248 -16.14 -0.64 6.71
CA VAL A 248 -15.45 -1.07 7.94
C VAL A 248 -15.40 0.05 8.98
N THR A 249 -16.28 1.04 8.88
CA THR A 249 -16.31 2.21 9.77
C THR A 249 -16.51 1.81 11.23
N SER A 250 -17.29 0.75 11.49
CA SER A 250 -17.61 0.26 12.82
C SER A 250 -16.56 -0.70 13.42
N LEU A 251 -15.57 -1.13 12.65
CA LEU A 251 -14.53 -2.00 13.18
C LEU A 251 -13.66 -1.26 14.20
N PRO A 252 -13.44 -1.84 15.39
CA PRO A 252 -12.75 -1.18 16.50
C PRO A 252 -11.23 -1.16 16.34
N GLU A 253 -10.68 -2.03 15.50
CA GLU A 253 -9.25 -2.17 15.31
C GLU A 253 -8.64 -0.88 14.73
N GLU A 254 -7.40 -0.59 15.12
CA GLU A 254 -6.65 0.51 14.54
C GLU A 254 -6.37 0.28 13.05
N GLY A 255 -6.35 1.37 12.31
CA GLY A 255 -6.12 1.39 10.88
C GLY A 255 -7.29 1.97 10.10
N VAL A 256 -7.02 2.24 8.86
CA VAL A 256 -7.98 2.86 7.92
C VAL A 256 -7.79 2.25 6.54
N PRO A 257 -8.82 2.25 5.67
CA PRO A 257 -8.63 1.91 4.26
C PRO A 257 -7.54 2.78 3.65
N ASP A 258 -6.45 2.13 3.22
CA ASP A 258 -5.25 2.78 2.67
C ASP A 258 -4.86 2.06 1.38
N GLY A 259 -3.61 1.72 1.13
CA GLY A 259 -3.19 1.06 -0.09
C GLY A 259 -3.78 -0.34 -0.29
N MET A 260 -3.86 -0.79 -1.53
CA MET A 260 -4.39 -2.12 -1.86
C MET A 260 -3.78 -2.71 -3.12
N LYS A 261 -3.83 -4.04 -3.24
CA LYS A 261 -3.49 -4.80 -4.46
C LYS A 261 -4.49 -5.93 -4.67
N VAL A 262 -4.48 -6.50 -5.87
CA VAL A 262 -5.43 -7.55 -6.29
C VAL A 262 -4.65 -8.80 -6.66
N ASP A 263 -5.19 -9.99 -6.37
CA ASP A 263 -4.65 -11.26 -6.85
C ASP A 263 -5.22 -11.64 -8.22
N THR A 264 -4.69 -12.70 -8.82
CA THR A 264 -5.12 -13.19 -10.14
C THR A 264 -6.55 -13.74 -10.16
N ALA A 265 -7.13 -14.03 -9.00
CA ALA A 265 -8.53 -14.46 -8.85
C ALA A 265 -9.49 -13.27 -8.61
N GLY A 266 -8.94 -12.05 -8.46
CA GLY A 266 -9.71 -10.83 -8.23
C GLY A 266 -9.98 -10.49 -6.78
N ASN A 267 -9.40 -11.22 -5.80
CA ASN A 267 -9.52 -10.83 -4.40
C ASN A 267 -8.65 -9.60 -4.12
N LEU A 268 -9.19 -8.66 -3.31
CA LEU A 268 -8.45 -7.50 -2.85
C LEU A 268 -7.68 -7.83 -1.58
N TYR A 269 -6.46 -7.34 -1.51
CA TYR A 269 -5.61 -7.26 -0.31
C TYR A 269 -5.51 -5.79 0.04
N ALA A 270 -6.36 -5.37 0.94
CA ALA A 270 -6.58 -3.96 1.26
C ALA A 270 -6.14 -3.67 2.69
N THR A 271 -5.21 -2.75 2.86
CA THR A 271 -4.82 -2.33 4.20
C THR A 271 -5.96 -1.58 4.87
N GLY A 272 -6.15 -1.83 6.16
CA GLY A 272 -7.29 -1.33 6.90
C GLY A 272 -7.23 -1.66 8.39
N PRO A 273 -8.37 -1.64 9.09
CA PRO A 273 -8.43 -2.01 10.51
C PRO A 273 -7.81 -3.40 10.78
N GLY A 274 -6.83 -3.45 11.69
CA GLY A 274 -6.15 -4.67 12.11
C GLY A 274 -5.03 -5.19 11.20
N GLY A 275 -4.89 -4.69 9.97
CA GLY A 275 -3.82 -5.13 9.06
C GLY A 275 -4.22 -5.14 7.58
N VAL A 276 -4.11 -6.28 6.90
CA VAL A 276 -4.52 -6.44 5.50
C VAL A 276 -5.77 -7.30 5.43
N LEU A 277 -6.88 -6.71 5.03
CA LEU A 277 -8.14 -7.42 4.81
C LEU A 277 -8.08 -8.12 3.45
N VAL A 278 -8.48 -9.38 3.41
CA VAL A 278 -8.70 -10.13 2.16
C VAL A 278 -10.18 -10.07 1.84
N ILE A 279 -10.52 -9.42 0.74
CA ILE A 279 -11.91 -9.14 0.34
C ILE A 279 -12.17 -9.81 -1.01
N SER A 280 -13.24 -10.60 -1.10
CA SER A 280 -13.62 -11.24 -2.37
C SER A 280 -14.07 -10.19 -3.41
N PRO A 281 -14.11 -10.52 -4.71
CA PRO A 281 -14.63 -9.62 -5.75
C PRO A 281 -16.09 -9.19 -5.52
N GLN A 282 -16.85 -9.94 -4.71
CA GLN A 282 -18.23 -9.64 -4.35
C GLN A 282 -18.35 -8.76 -3.09
N GLY A 283 -17.22 -8.37 -2.48
CA GLY A 283 -17.19 -7.54 -1.28
C GLY A 283 -17.27 -8.31 0.04
N LYS A 284 -17.16 -9.65 0.02
CA LYS A 284 -17.14 -10.43 1.26
C LYS A 284 -15.77 -10.35 1.92
N HIS A 285 -15.71 -9.96 3.18
CA HIS A 285 -14.51 -10.00 4.00
C HIS A 285 -14.19 -11.47 4.36
N LEU A 286 -13.15 -12.02 3.76
CA LEU A 286 -12.74 -13.42 3.96
C LEU A 286 -11.91 -13.61 5.23
N GLY A 287 -11.20 -12.57 5.64
CA GLY A 287 -10.38 -12.54 6.84
C GLY A 287 -9.31 -11.45 6.80
N THR A 288 -8.53 -11.35 7.87
CA THR A 288 -7.51 -10.31 8.02
C THR A 288 -6.14 -10.92 8.33
N ILE A 289 -5.14 -10.54 7.57
CA ILE A 289 -3.73 -10.79 7.88
C ILE A 289 -3.31 -9.71 8.87
N LEU A 290 -3.06 -10.11 10.13
CA LEU A 290 -2.71 -9.19 11.19
C LEU A 290 -1.29 -8.67 11.03
N ILE A 291 -1.13 -7.35 11.02
CA ILE A 291 0.17 -6.70 10.95
C ILE A 291 0.43 -6.01 12.29
N PRO A 292 1.62 -6.17 12.90
CA PRO A 292 1.92 -5.61 14.23
C PRO A 292 1.89 -4.07 14.32
N GLU A 293 1.97 -3.39 13.19
CA GLU A 293 1.87 -1.93 13.06
C GLU A 293 0.70 -1.58 12.12
N ILE A 294 0.20 -0.35 12.16
CA ILE A 294 -0.85 0.09 11.21
C ILE A 294 -0.33 -0.05 9.78
N ALA A 295 -0.93 -0.97 9.04
CA ALA A 295 -0.60 -1.21 7.64
C ALA A 295 -1.02 -0.01 6.78
N ALA A 296 -0.13 0.40 5.88
CA ALA A 296 -0.33 1.53 4.98
C ALA A 296 -0.57 1.06 3.54
N ASN A 297 0.30 0.19 3.00
CA ASN A 297 0.16 -0.29 1.62
C ASN A 297 0.76 -1.70 1.47
N CYS A 298 0.56 -2.32 0.32
CA CYS A 298 1.11 -3.64 0.05
C CYS A 298 1.56 -3.78 -1.41
N ALA A 299 2.40 -4.78 -1.68
CA ALA A 299 2.84 -5.13 -3.03
C ALA A 299 3.07 -6.63 -3.15
N TRP A 300 2.78 -7.17 -4.32
CA TRP A 300 3.14 -8.54 -4.67
C TRP A 300 4.59 -8.60 -5.12
N GLY A 301 5.34 -9.58 -4.63
CA GLY A 301 6.75 -9.73 -4.96
C GLY A 301 7.19 -11.18 -5.07
N ASP A 302 8.51 -11.35 -5.14
CA ASP A 302 9.24 -12.57 -5.49
C ASP A 302 9.00 -13.03 -6.94
N ALA A 303 9.79 -14.00 -7.40
CA ALA A 303 9.78 -14.47 -8.79
C ALA A 303 8.42 -15.04 -9.22
N ASP A 304 7.71 -15.71 -8.32
CA ASP A 304 6.39 -16.29 -8.56
C ASP A 304 5.21 -15.37 -8.23
N GLY A 305 5.47 -14.19 -7.63
CA GLY A 305 4.43 -13.21 -7.28
C GLY A 305 3.53 -13.63 -6.12
N LYS A 306 3.95 -14.59 -5.30
CA LYS A 306 3.13 -15.13 -4.19
C LYS A 306 3.48 -14.57 -2.82
N THR A 307 4.43 -13.68 -2.70
CA THR A 307 4.75 -13.00 -1.46
C THR A 307 4.09 -11.63 -1.44
N LEU A 308 3.30 -11.37 -0.42
CA LEU A 308 2.74 -10.06 -0.16
C LEU A 308 3.68 -9.30 0.79
N TYR A 309 4.26 -8.21 0.32
CA TYR A 309 5.02 -7.26 1.12
C TYR A 309 4.08 -6.17 1.63
N VAL A 310 4.26 -5.75 2.88
CA VAL A 310 3.39 -4.76 3.53
C VAL A 310 4.25 -3.68 4.17
N THR A 311 4.01 -2.42 3.79
CA THR A 311 4.53 -1.25 4.48
C THR A 311 3.58 -0.89 5.62
N ALA A 312 4.12 -0.68 6.83
CA ALA A 312 3.31 -0.41 8.00
C ALA A 312 4.06 0.56 8.93
N ARG A 313 3.62 1.79 9.02
CA ARG A 313 4.27 2.87 9.78
C ARG A 313 5.79 2.84 9.62
N THR A 314 6.50 2.21 10.58
CA THR A 314 7.97 2.18 10.64
C THR A 314 8.55 0.83 10.26
N GLY A 315 7.70 -0.16 9.96
CA GLY A 315 8.07 -1.54 9.69
C GLY A 315 7.73 -2.02 8.29
N LEU A 316 8.62 -2.80 7.72
CA LEU A 316 8.39 -3.55 6.50
C LEU A 316 8.16 -5.02 6.86
N TYR A 317 7.08 -5.60 6.32
CA TYR A 317 6.65 -6.97 6.60
C TYR A 317 6.45 -7.75 5.31
N ARG A 318 6.43 -9.09 5.41
CA ARG A 318 5.97 -9.95 4.33
C ARG A 318 5.21 -11.16 4.86
N ILE A 319 4.39 -11.75 3.99
CA ILE A 319 3.73 -13.03 4.19
C ILE A 319 3.71 -13.81 2.89
N ARG A 320 3.92 -15.11 2.97
CA ARG A 320 3.83 -16.02 1.82
C ARG A 320 2.40 -16.54 1.67
N LEU A 321 1.86 -16.50 0.45
CA LEU A 321 0.50 -16.90 0.13
C LEU A 321 0.47 -18.01 -0.93
N ASN A 322 -0.68 -18.68 -1.09
CA ASN A 322 -0.88 -19.74 -2.08
C ASN A 322 -1.17 -19.18 -3.48
N VAL A 323 -1.64 -17.95 -3.56
CA VAL A 323 -2.04 -17.26 -4.79
C VAL A 323 -1.00 -16.23 -5.23
N ALA A 324 -1.00 -15.90 -6.50
CA ALA A 324 -0.16 -14.83 -7.04
C ALA A 324 -0.95 -13.54 -7.24
N GLY A 325 -0.29 -12.41 -7.06
CA GLY A 325 -0.85 -11.11 -7.38
C GLY A 325 -0.95 -10.83 -8.88
N VAL A 326 -1.83 -9.88 -9.22
CA VAL A 326 -1.80 -9.27 -10.54
C VAL A 326 -0.47 -8.54 -10.68
N ARG A 327 0.20 -8.77 -11.77
CA ARG A 327 1.47 -8.12 -12.08
C ARG A 327 1.18 -6.84 -12.86
N PRO A 328 1.70 -5.69 -12.40
CA PRO A 328 1.56 -4.42 -13.10
C PRO A 328 2.27 -4.41 -14.46
#